data_844d92247db5487e38d96a29cf3dbd1a
#
_entry.id   844d92247db5487e38d96a29cf3dbd1a
#
_cell.length_a   1.000
_cell.length_b   1.000
_cell.length_c   1.000
_cell.angle_alpha   90.00
_cell.angle_beta   90.00
_cell.angle_gamma   90.00
#
_symmetry.space_group_name_H-M   'P 1'
#
loop_
_entity.id
_entity.type
_entity.pdbx_description
1 polymer ?
#
loop_
_entity_poly.entity_id
_entity_poly.type
_entity_poly.pdbx_seq_one_letter_code
_entity_poly.pdbx_strand_id
1 'polypeptide(L)'
;AMTESWLGLGALDSTRIASVVLKPDDAATSWHWNSPYWRNLGAPWGGLHTSASDYTRTLRLMLSGGVSGGQRLLGAATVRAMLSDQLAALPARARAGQAWGLGWRLNQPAGAHGLPELASACTFGHGGATGTVAWADPERDLSCVILTNDSTSVSLRARLSNIVAGTL
;
A
#
# COMPACT_ATOMS: atom_id res chain seq x y z
N ALA A 1 -17.39 8.17 -0.94
CA ALA A 1 -17.45 6.82 -0.36
C ALA A 1 -16.49 5.90 -1.12
N MET A 2 -15.95 4.88 -0.44
CA MET A 2 -15.19 3.78 -1.03
C MET A 2 -16.18 2.63 -1.26
N THR A 3 -16.64 2.47 -2.49
CA THR A 3 -17.68 1.50 -2.85
C THR A 3 -17.11 0.23 -3.50
N GLU A 4 -15.81 0.23 -3.77
CA GLU A 4 -15.06 -0.84 -4.45
C GLU A 4 -13.96 -1.41 -3.52
N SER A 5 -14.21 -1.44 -2.21
CA SER A 5 -13.23 -1.90 -1.22
C SER A 5 -13.87 -2.79 -0.17
N TRP A 6 -13.31 -3.99 0.01
CA TRP A 6 -13.76 -4.99 0.97
C TRP A 6 -12.58 -5.66 1.65
N LEU A 7 -12.73 -5.95 2.92
CA LEU A 7 -11.82 -6.82 3.64
C LEU A 7 -12.39 -8.25 3.60
N GLY A 8 -11.75 -9.12 2.83
CA GLY A 8 -12.35 -10.36 2.37
C GLY A 8 -13.36 -10.13 1.24
N LEU A 9 -14.01 -11.18 0.75
CA LEU A 9 -14.97 -11.06 -0.36
C LEU A 9 -16.22 -10.29 0.04
N GLY A 10 -16.77 -10.55 1.24
CA GLY A 10 -18.03 -9.94 1.63
C GLY A 10 -19.12 -10.14 0.56
N ALA A 11 -19.68 -9.03 0.07
CA ALA A 11 -20.67 -9.01 -1.02
C ALA A 11 -20.05 -8.78 -2.41
N LEU A 12 -18.72 -8.77 -2.52
CA LEU A 12 -18.03 -8.55 -3.79
C LEU A 12 -18.17 -9.79 -4.70
N ASP A 13 -18.55 -9.55 -5.95
CA ASP A 13 -18.51 -10.58 -6.97
C ASP A 13 -17.07 -11.01 -7.24
N SER A 14 -16.78 -12.29 -6.97
CA SER A 14 -15.43 -12.86 -7.12
C SER A 14 -14.89 -12.79 -8.56
N THR A 15 -15.76 -12.68 -9.56
CA THR A 15 -15.36 -12.53 -10.97
C THR A 15 -14.70 -11.17 -11.26
N ARG A 16 -14.92 -10.19 -10.40
CA ARG A 16 -14.31 -8.86 -10.49
C ARG A 16 -12.91 -8.77 -9.88
N ILE A 17 -12.47 -9.83 -9.21
CA ILE A 17 -11.14 -9.88 -8.58
C ILE A 17 -10.12 -10.41 -9.57
N ALA A 18 -9.07 -9.63 -9.83
CA ALA A 18 -7.95 -10.08 -10.64
C ALA A 18 -7.29 -11.33 -10.03
N SER A 19 -7.03 -12.32 -10.86
CA SER A 19 -6.27 -13.49 -10.44
C SER A 19 -4.79 -13.16 -10.34
N VAL A 20 -4.18 -13.58 -9.24
CA VAL A 20 -2.73 -13.45 -9.01
C VAL A 20 -1.99 -14.53 -9.79
N VAL A 21 -0.90 -14.16 -10.43
CA VAL A 21 0.04 -15.11 -11.03
C VAL A 21 0.72 -15.86 -9.89
N LEU A 22 0.47 -17.17 -9.82
CA LEU A 22 1.00 -18.04 -8.76
C LEU A 22 2.32 -18.64 -9.19
N LYS A 23 3.25 -18.77 -8.24
CA LYS A 23 4.41 -19.64 -8.41
C LYS A 23 3.96 -21.09 -8.32
N PRO A 24 4.68 -22.03 -8.93
CA PRO A 24 4.31 -23.46 -8.91
C PRO A 24 4.06 -24.00 -7.49
N ASP A 25 4.93 -23.66 -6.54
CA ASP A 25 4.82 -24.12 -5.15
C ASP A 25 3.58 -23.54 -4.45
N ASP A 26 3.24 -22.27 -4.71
CA ASP A 26 2.05 -21.62 -4.17
C ASP A 26 0.78 -22.25 -4.75
N ALA A 27 0.78 -22.55 -6.05
CA ALA A 27 -0.36 -23.17 -6.75
C ALA A 27 -0.70 -24.56 -6.22
N ALA A 28 0.26 -25.26 -5.65
CA ALA A 28 0.07 -26.60 -5.06
C ALA A 28 -0.66 -26.56 -3.70
N THR A 29 -0.82 -25.38 -3.09
CA THR A 29 -1.48 -25.25 -1.79
C THR A 29 -2.98 -24.95 -1.91
N SER A 30 -3.77 -25.40 -0.93
CA SER A 30 -5.22 -25.11 -0.89
C SER A 30 -5.55 -23.68 -0.42
N TRP A 31 -4.57 -22.93 0.04
CA TRP A 31 -4.73 -21.59 0.62
C TRP A 31 -3.96 -20.49 -0.15
N HIS A 32 -3.63 -20.72 -1.42
CA HIS A 32 -2.98 -19.75 -2.29
C HIS A 32 -3.85 -18.49 -2.52
N TRP A 33 -3.26 -17.42 -3.02
CA TRP A 33 -3.90 -16.10 -3.19
C TRP A 33 -5.24 -16.11 -3.95
N ASN A 34 -5.43 -17.04 -4.87
CA ASN A 34 -6.66 -17.18 -5.65
C ASN A 34 -7.68 -18.14 -5.03
N SER A 35 -7.34 -18.78 -3.91
CA SER A 35 -8.24 -19.74 -3.28
C SER A 35 -9.45 -19.07 -2.64
N PRO A 36 -10.61 -19.73 -2.62
CA PRO A 36 -11.77 -19.22 -1.89
C PRO A 36 -11.47 -18.97 -0.40
N TYR A 37 -10.63 -19.82 0.20
CA TYR A 37 -10.21 -19.66 1.59
C TYR A 37 -9.53 -18.30 1.81
N TRP A 38 -8.45 -18.00 1.04
CA TRP A 38 -7.71 -16.75 1.20
C TRP A 38 -8.58 -15.52 0.91
N ARG A 39 -9.33 -15.57 -0.20
CA ARG A 39 -10.19 -14.46 -0.62
C ARG A 39 -11.27 -14.13 0.39
N ASN A 40 -11.81 -15.13 1.12
CA ASN A 40 -12.83 -14.91 2.14
C ASN A 40 -12.26 -14.58 3.53
N LEU A 41 -10.99 -14.90 3.80
CA LEU A 41 -10.40 -14.77 5.13
C LEU A 41 -10.47 -13.35 5.69
N GLY A 42 -10.40 -12.33 4.84
CA GLY A 42 -10.47 -10.94 5.27
C GLY A 42 -9.33 -10.55 6.23
N ALA A 43 -8.16 -11.14 6.04
CA ALA A 43 -7.00 -10.90 6.90
C ALA A 43 -6.63 -9.41 6.91
N PRO A 44 -6.57 -8.73 8.07
CA PRO A 44 -6.32 -7.29 8.13
C PRO A 44 -4.97 -6.86 7.57
N TRP A 45 -4.01 -7.78 7.51
CA TRP A 45 -2.67 -7.51 6.96
C TRP A 45 -2.54 -7.77 5.45
N GLY A 46 -3.54 -8.35 4.76
CA GLY A 46 -3.39 -8.71 3.36
C GLY A 46 -4.66 -9.12 2.62
N GLY A 47 -5.82 -9.09 3.27
CA GLY A 47 -7.10 -9.51 2.69
C GLY A 47 -7.91 -8.38 2.06
N LEU A 48 -7.33 -7.22 1.79
CA LEU A 48 -8.04 -6.10 1.17
C LEU A 48 -8.18 -6.33 -0.33
N HIS A 49 -9.42 -6.32 -0.81
CA HIS A 49 -9.78 -6.19 -2.22
C HIS A 49 -10.22 -4.74 -2.46
N THR A 50 -9.58 -4.05 -3.40
CA THR A 50 -9.87 -2.64 -3.64
C THR A 50 -9.58 -2.25 -5.09
N SER A 51 -10.23 -1.20 -5.57
CA SER A 51 -9.84 -0.55 -6.82
C SER A 51 -8.75 0.50 -6.60
N ALA A 52 -8.00 0.83 -7.66
CA ALA A 52 -7.01 1.91 -7.60
C ALA A 52 -7.65 3.24 -7.21
N SER A 53 -8.85 3.52 -7.71
CA SER A 53 -9.62 4.72 -7.38
C SER A 53 -9.95 4.82 -5.89
N ASP A 54 -10.40 3.73 -5.27
CA ASP A 54 -10.72 3.74 -3.85
C ASP A 54 -9.48 3.86 -2.98
N TYR A 55 -8.41 3.13 -3.33
CA TYR A 55 -7.19 3.21 -2.54
C TYR A 55 -6.52 4.58 -2.64
N THR A 56 -6.62 5.25 -3.80
CA THR A 56 -6.20 6.66 -3.97
C THR A 56 -6.94 7.58 -2.98
N ARG A 57 -8.22 7.36 -2.70
CA ARG A 57 -8.95 8.12 -1.68
C ARG A 57 -8.35 7.97 -0.28
N THR A 58 -7.86 6.77 0.05
CA THR A 58 -7.14 6.53 1.32
C THR A 58 -5.85 7.33 1.39
N LEU A 59 -5.04 7.33 0.32
CA LEU A 59 -3.81 8.13 0.25
C LEU A 59 -4.12 9.63 0.35
N ARG A 60 -5.14 10.10 -0.37
CA ARG A 60 -5.58 11.52 -0.33
C ARG A 60 -6.10 11.91 1.06
N LEU A 61 -6.76 11.02 1.79
CA LEU A 61 -7.16 11.26 3.17
C LEU A 61 -5.95 11.51 4.07
N MET A 62 -4.88 10.75 3.88
CA MET A 62 -3.63 10.95 4.64
C MET A 62 -2.94 12.28 4.25
N LEU A 63 -2.84 12.59 2.94
CA LEU A 63 -2.27 13.84 2.44
C LEU A 63 -3.02 15.08 2.96
N SER A 64 -4.35 15.00 3.05
CA SER A 64 -5.20 16.11 3.55
C SER A 64 -5.24 16.19 5.09
N GLY A 65 -4.35 15.48 5.80
CA GLY A 65 -4.31 15.51 7.27
C GLY A 65 -5.58 14.95 7.93
N GLY A 66 -6.23 13.97 7.27
CA GLY A 66 -7.39 13.27 7.81
C GLY A 66 -8.75 13.87 7.45
N VAL A 67 -8.81 14.74 6.43
CA VAL A 67 -10.05 15.37 5.94
C VAL A 67 -10.44 14.76 4.59
N SER A 68 -11.70 14.44 4.37
CA SER A 68 -12.25 13.99 3.09
C SER A 68 -13.65 14.59 2.90
N GLY A 69 -13.90 15.18 1.71
CA GLY A 69 -15.19 15.81 1.41
C GLY A 69 -15.62 16.90 2.42
N GLY A 70 -14.66 17.64 2.96
CA GLY A 70 -14.91 18.66 3.98
C GLY A 70 -15.13 18.13 5.40
N GLN A 71 -15.17 16.80 5.58
CA GLN A 71 -15.34 16.16 6.89
C GLN A 71 -14.02 15.62 7.43
N ARG A 72 -13.77 15.83 8.72
CA ARG A 72 -12.63 15.23 9.42
C ARG A 72 -12.96 13.80 9.80
N LEU A 73 -12.27 12.84 9.16
CA LEU A 73 -12.39 11.41 9.45
C LEU A 73 -11.31 10.93 10.43
N LEU A 74 -10.11 11.52 10.38
CA LEU A 74 -9.01 11.23 11.30
C LEU A 74 -8.51 12.53 11.94
N GLY A 75 -8.14 12.45 13.19
CA GLY A 75 -7.48 13.58 13.87
C GLY A 75 -6.13 13.91 13.23
N ALA A 76 -5.78 15.18 13.09
CA ALA A 76 -4.49 15.58 12.53
C ALA A 76 -3.30 14.99 13.33
N ALA A 77 -3.43 14.89 14.66
CA ALA A 77 -2.42 14.25 15.49
C ALA A 77 -2.28 12.75 15.19
N THR A 78 -3.39 12.07 14.92
CA THR A 78 -3.40 10.65 14.51
C THR A 78 -2.66 10.48 13.19
N VAL A 79 -2.97 11.31 12.18
CA VAL A 79 -2.28 11.23 10.89
C VAL A 79 -0.77 11.49 11.05
N ARG A 80 -0.38 12.49 11.83
CA ARG A 80 1.05 12.73 12.13
C ARG A 80 1.71 11.51 12.79
N ALA A 81 1.06 10.90 13.78
CA ALA A 81 1.59 9.70 14.43
C ALA A 81 1.72 8.53 13.42
N MET A 82 0.73 8.33 12.55
CA MET A 82 0.77 7.30 11.52
C MET A 82 1.90 7.48 10.53
N LEU A 83 2.29 8.72 10.22
CA LEU A 83 3.34 9.06 9.26
C LEU A 83 4.70 9.39 9.90
N SER A 84 4.85 9.25 11.21
CA SER A 84 6.13 9.41 11.91
C SER A 84 6.83 8.06 12.09
N ASP A 85 8.17 8.05 12.06
CA ASP A 85 8.96 6.83 12.26
C ASP A 85 8.81 6.32 13.70
N GLN A 86 8.02 5.28 13.87
CA GLN A 86 7.78 4.61 15.16
C GLN A 86 8.96 3.72 15.60
N LEU A 87 9.90 3.45 14.69
CA LEU A 87 11.08 2.65 14.98
C LEU A 87 12.30 3.51 15.36
N ALA A 88 12.19 4.83 15.30
CA ALA A 88 13.32 5.75 15.49
C ALA A 88 14.05 5.54 16.83
N ALA A 89 13.32 5.18 17.89
CA ALA A 89 13.89 4.92 19.23
C ALA A 89 14.57 3.55 19.35
N LEU A 90 14.40 2.64 18.37
CA LEU A 90 15.00 1.31 18.42
C LEU A 90 16.46 1.35 17.97
N PRO A 91 17.33 0.47 18.50
CA PRO A 91 18.68 0.32 17.99
C PRO A 91 18.70 0.04 16.49
N ALA A 92 19.68 0.58 15.77
CA ALA A 92 19.78 0.45 14.30
C ALA A 92 19.69 -1.01 13.80
N ARG A 93 20.31 -1.95 14.54
CA ARG A 93 20.21 -3.40 14.27
C ARG A 93 18.78 -3.96 14.32
N ALA A 94 17.92 -3.39 15.19
CA ALA A 94 16.54 -3.83 15.33
C ALA A 94 15.63 -3.24 14.24
N ARG A 95 16.02 -2.12 13.65
CA ARG A 95 15.27 -1.46 12.55
C ARG A 95 15.56 -2.06 11.18
N ALA A 96 16.63 -2.84 11.03
CA ALA A 96 17.08 -3.39 9.75
C ALA A 96 17.13 -2.34 8.61
N GLY A 97 17.49 -1.09 8.96
CA GLY A 97 17.57 0.02 8.01
C GLY A 97 16.21 0.49 7.48
N GLN A 98 15.10 0.19 8.17
CA GLN A 98 13.76 0.57 7.75
C GLN A 98 13.14 1.62 8.66
N ALA A 99 12.31 2.49 8.08
CA ALA A 99 11.47 3.41 8.82
C ALA A 99 9.99 3.02 8.63
N TRP A 100 9.24 2.97 9.73
CA TRP A 100 7.84 2.60 9.73
C TRP A 100 7.01 3.57 10.56
N GLY A 101 5.90 4.01 9.98
CA GLY A 101 4.80 4.61 10.71
C GLY A 101 3.82 3.54 11.21
N LEU A 102 2.62 3.95 11.59
CA LEU A 102 1.54 3.02 11.96
C LEU A 102 0.81 2.56 10.69
N GLY A 103 1.18 1.38 10.21
CA GLY A 103 0.63 0.79 8.98
C GLY A 103 1.23 1.31 7.67
N TRP A 104 2.18 2.24 7.72
CA TRP A 104 2.84 2.79 6.55
C TRP A 104 4.35 2.57 6.59
N ARG A 105 4.93 2.17 5.48
CA ARG A 105 6.36 2.30 5.26
C ARG A 105 6.68 3.74 4.92
N LEU A 106 7.77 4.25 5.48
CA LEU A 106 8.31 5.55 5.15
C LEU A 106 9.47 5.38 4.17
N ASN A 107 9.67 6.36 3.27
CA ASN A 107 10.69 6.30 2.23
C ASN A 107 12.10 6.60 2.78
N GLN A 108 12.49 5.87 3.80
CA GLN A 108 13.78 6.00 4.49
C GLN A 108 14.35 4.60 4.78
N PRO A 109 15.38 4.16 4.05
CA PRO A 109 16.05 4.85 2.92
C PRO A 109 15.15 4.91 1.67
N ALA A 110 15.44 5.88 0.81
CA ALA A 110 14.71 6.08 -0.45
C ALA A 110 14.69 4.81 -1.31
N GLY A 111 13.58 4.54 -1.97
CA GLY A 111 13.40 3.38 -2.84
C GLY A 111 13.13 2.06 -2.12
N ALA A 112 13.08 2.05 -0.79
CA ALA A 112 12.82 0.84 -0.04
C ALA A 112 11.47 0.21 -0.42
N HIS A 113 11.48 -1.09 -0.70
CA HIS A 113 10.27 -1.90 -0.94
C HIS A 113 9.36 -1.45 -2.09
N GLY A 114 9.96 -0.87 -3.15
CA GLY A 114 9.22 -0.43 -4.34
C GLY A 114 8.61 0.95 -4.21
N LEU A 115 8.88 1.68 -3.13
CA LEU A 115 8.64 3.12 -3.05
C LEU A 115 9.61 3.86 -4.00
N PRO A 116 9.25 5.05 -4.52
CA PRO A 116 10.10 5.74 -5.47
C PRO A 116 11.35 6.35 -4.82
N GLU A 117 12.50 6.14 -5.43
CA GLU A 117 13.77 6.78 -5.03
C GLU A 117 13.77 8.28 -5.29
N LEU A 118 13.02 8.71 -6.33
CA LEU A 118 12.95 10.10 -6.76
C LEU A 118 11.90 10.93 -5.99
N ALA A 119 11.14 10.31 -5.10
CA ALA A 119 10.18 11.02 -4.25
C ALA A 119 10.85 11.56 -2.98
N SER A 120 10.15 12.44 -2.26
CA SER A 120 10.64 13.04 -1.03
C SER A 120 10.85 12.01 0.09
N ALA A 121 11.67 12.39 1.09
CA ALA A 121 11.92 11.55 2.26
C ALA A 121 10.68 11.35 3.15
N CYS A 122 9.67 12.22 3.03
CA CYS A 122 8.40 12.10 3.76
C CYS A 122 7.35 11.28 3.00
N THR A 123 7.68 10.73 1.84
CA THR A 123 6.84 9.78 1.12
C THR A 123 6.53 8.57 1.99
N PHE A 124 5.27 8.18 2.00
CA PHE A 124 4.78 7.01 2.70
C PHE A 124 4.01 6.09 1.75
N GLY A 125 3.96 4.82 2.06
CA GLY A 125 3.25 3.86 1.23
C GLY A 125 3.40 2.43 1.71
N HIS A 126 2.94 1.48 0.90
CA HIS A 126 3.14 0.06 1.17
C HIS A 126 3.06 -0.76 -0.11
N GLY A 127 3.86 -1.80 -0.20
CA GLY A 127 3.75 -2.82 -1.25
C GLY A 127 2.89 -3.98 -0.80
N GLY A 128 2.15 -4.59 -1.73
CA GLY A 128 1.42 -5.83 -1.50
C GLY A 128 2.16 -7.05 -2.03
N ALA A 129 2.02 -8.18 -1.34
CA ALA A 129 2.65 -9.44 -1.72
C ALA A 129 2.22 -9.96 -3.10
N THR A 130 1.04 -9.57 -3.53
CA THR A 130 0.44 -9.98 -4.82
C THR A 130 0.85 -9.12 -6.01
N GLY A 131 1.79 -8.19 -5.83
CA GLY A 131 2.31 -7.38 -6.94
C GLY A 131 1.84 -5.92 -6.93
N THR A 132 1.23 -5.44 -5.86
CA THR A 132 0.72 -4.08 -5.78
C THR A 132 1.68 -3.14 -5.05
N VAL A 133 1.60 -1.85 -5.31
CA VAL A 133 2.21 -0.79 -4.50
C VAL A 133 1.35 0.46 -4.54
N ALA A 134 1.28 1.15 -3.41
CA ALA A 134 0.61 2.44 -3.31
C ALA A 134 1.43 3.35 -2.40
N TRP A 135 1.56 4.62 -2.78
CA TRP A 135 2.34 5.60 -2.04
C TRP A 135 1.82 7.02 -2.25
N ALA A 136 2.18 7.90 -1.35
CA ALA A 136 1.91 9.32 -1.48
C ALA A 136 3.11 10.15 -1.00
N ASP A 137 3.35 11.26 -1.67
CA ASP A 137 4.40 12.25 -1.39
C ASP A 137 3.75 13.55 -0.90
N PRO A 138 3.85 13.86 0.40
CA PRO A 138 3.27 15.07 0.97
C PRO A 138 3.89 16.36 0.46
N GLU A 139 5.17 16.37 0.09
CA GLU A 139 5.84 17.57 -0.41
C GLU A 139 5.35 18.00 -1.79
N ARG A 140 4.90 17.02 -2.58
CA ARG A 140 4.44 17.23 -3.96
C ARG A 140 2.93 17.11 -4.13
N ASP A 141 2.20 16.87 -3.05
CA ASP A 141 0.76 16.54 -3.05
C ASP A 141 0.41 15.43 -4.09
N LEU A 142 1.31 14.48 -4.24
CA LEU A 142 1.24 13.40 -5.24
C LEU A 142 0.82 12.08 -4.59
N SER A 143 -0.06 11.34 -5.24
CA SER A 143 -0.39 9.97 -4.84
C SER A 143 -0.39 9.04 -6.05
N CYS A 144 0.07 7.81 -5.85
CA CYS A 144 0.18 6.80 -6.89
C CYS A 144 -0.29 5.44 -6.38
N VAL A 145 -1.07 4.75 -7.19
CA VAL A 145 -1.50 3.37 -6.95
C VAL A 145 -1.20 2.54 -8.18
N ILE A 146 -0.42 1.49 -8.03
CA ILE A 146 -0.05 0.54 -9.08
C ILE A 146 -0.54 -0.83 -8.66
N LEU A 147 -1.50 -1.37 -9.39
CA LEU A 147 -2.07 -2.68 -9.16
C LEU A 147 -1.59 -3.62 -10.27
N THR A 148 -0.67 -4.50 -9.94
CA THR A 148 -0.31 -5.65 -10.77
C THR A 148 -0.75 -6.93 -10.07
N ASN A 149 -0.78 -8.03 -10.78
CA ASN A 149 -1.17 -9.34 -10.26
C ASN A 149 -0.02 -10.35 -10.23
N ASP A 150 1.21 -9.87 -10.37
CA ASP A 150 2.43 -10.69 -10.35
C ASP A 150 3.33 -10.29 -9.18
N SER A 151 3.48 -11.20 -8.22
CA SER A 151 4.34 -11.00 -7.04
C SER A 151 5.82 -10.79 -7.38
N THR A 152 6.27 -11.19 -8.58
CA THR A 152 7.65 -11.02 -9.04
C THR A 152 7.93 -9.65 -9.64
N SER A 153 6.90 -8.80 -9.81
CA SER A 153 6.97 -7.50 -10.48
C SER A 153 7.60 -6.37 -9.64
N VAL A 154 8.41 -6.67 -8.62
CA VAL A 154 9.00 -5.67 -7.71
C VAL A 154 9.80 -4.61 -8.47
N SER A 155 10.67 -5.02 -9.41
CA SER A 155 11.47 -4.11 -10.22
C SER A 155 10.60 -3.23 -11.14
N LEU A 156 9.53 -3.79 -11.72
CA LEU A 156 8.58 -3.04 -12.53
C LEU A 156 7.89 -1.96 -11.70
N ARG A 157 7.40 -2.31 -10.51
CA ARG A 157 6.73 -1.36 -9.61
C ARG A 157 7.66 -0.21 -9.21
N ALA A 158 8.91 -0.51 -8.86
CA ALA A 158 9.91 0.50 -8.52
C ALA A 158 10.18 1.44 -9.71
N ARG A 159 10.33 0.90 -10.92
CA ARG A 159 10.53 1.70 -12.14
C ARG A 159 9.33 2.59 -12.44
N LEU A 160 8.11 2.05 -12.40
CA LEU A 160 6.89 2.82 -12.62
C LEU A 160 6.72 3.90 -11.54
N SER A 161 6.99 3.59 -10.28
CA SER A 161 6.96 4.55 -9.19
C SER A 161 7.95 5.70 -9.43
N ASN A 162 9.18 5.40 -9.87
CA ASN A 162 10.18 6.42 -10.19
C ASN A 162 9.81 7.26 -11.40
N ILE A 163 9.20 6.66 -12.45
CA ILE A 163 8.71 7.42 -13.61
C ILE A 163 7.67 8.44 -13.13
N VAL A 164 6.67 8.01 -12.35
CA VAL A 164 5.64 8.92 -11.83
C VAL A 164 6.26 10.00 -10.93
N ALA A 165 7.16 9.64 -10.02
CA ALA A 165 7.81 10.62 -9.13
C ALA A 165 8.72 11.60 -9.88
N GLY A 166 9.28 11.21 -11.03
CA GLY A 166 10.17 12.04 -11.83
C GLY A 166 9.46 12.95 -12.84
N THR A 167 8.14 12.95 -12.90
CA THR A 167 7.36 13.81 -13.81
C THR A 167 7.02 15.19 -13.22
N LEU A 168 7.35 15.43 -11.97
CA LEU A 168 7.02 16.67 -11.23
C LEU A 168 8.26 17.37 -10.68
#